data_617f8fe4a33859fbebd0a0c41db337a8
#
_entry.id   617f8fe4a33859fbebd0a0c41db337a8
#
_cell.length_a   1.000
_cell.length_b   1.000
_cell.length_c   1.000
_cell.angle_alpha   90.00
_cell.angle_beta   90.00
_cell.angle_gamma   90.00
#
_symmetry.space_group_name_H-M   'P 1'
#
loop_
_entity.id
_entity.type
_entity.pdbx_description
1 polymer ?
#
loop_
_entity_poly.entity_id
_entity_poly.type
_entity_poly.pdbx_seq_one_letter_code
_entity_poly.pdbx_strand_id
1 'polypeptide(L)'
;MGEKSIIYGEDYQYLATWYYICEMLKEESNIEKIYIEYGEHKSFDDIVIQYKKTANYRFLKNVKKEYIQVKFHMKQSDHVSMENLMKPKFINAKSFSFLEKVAKAYQDSGKDFSNKIFTLYSPWTLKQGDVIEKLYQSTDALIDLKVLFNGTKSGKMFDLRKKLSKHMHVSSEEELKDMMASIRIKTTSAFIDLFERLNEKLEYLRLKPMSNEKVNNEYVSLIREWIMQETEILTKEFVLDELKKNNLIKEETREIKKLLVNNFPHDAKEFDQASDLSLYFDGNLGYHYLKKEFSWDKDISVALDEFIEKNIDFDKQCYIQFQAKYSIAFYVGKKTGSNTGRHVFPIQSTIEDTISWKVDFGDDTKYPLGSIEPKGEGNGDIDILILNITRFIEKDVNEYIEYMEWDIGKRYVYTVKDVGQTAIFNGTHAWQIVNYINREMESRSGKEKRKTLHVFVSAPVSFMFLLGQFSNLGRVMIYEYDKENTNKYSPGISFPIVK
;
A
#
# COMPACT_ATOMS: atom_id res chain seq x y z
N MET A 1 -34.29 0.32 -0.19
CA MET A 1 -33.06 1.16 -0.18
C MET A 1 -33.49 2.53 -0.65
N GLY A 2 -33.05 3.63 0.01
CA GLY A 2 -33.39 4.98 -0.45
C GLY A 2 -32.53 5.33 -1.69
N GLU A 3 -33.04 6.18 -2.57
CA GLU A 3 -32.37 6.64 -3.79
C GLU A 3 -30.91 7.08 -3.55
N LYS A 4 -30.63 7.78 -2.45
CA LYS A 4 -29.26 8.16 -2.06
C LYS A 4 -28.30 6.98 -1.92
N SER A 5 -28.76 5.83 -1.40
CA SER A 5 -27.88 4.65 -1.21
C SER A 5 -27.51 3.99 -2.54
N ILE A 6 -28.38 4.08 -3.54
CA ILE A 6 -28.13 3.57 -4.89
C ILE A 6 -27.07 4.45 -5.57
N ILE A 7 -27.26 5.77 -5.56
CA ILE A 7 -26.35 6.74 -6.17
C ILE A 7 -24.91 6.60 -5.60
N TYR A 8 -24.75 6.54 -4.28
CA TYR A 8 -23.44 6.34 -3.67
C TYR A 8 -22.81 4.98 -4.01
N GLY A 9 -23.62 3.95 -4.22
CA GLY A 9 -23.13 2.62 -4.63
C GLY A 9 -22.56 2.63 -6.04
N GLU A 10 -23.26 3.27 -6.98
CA GLU A 10 -22.82 3.44 -8.36
C GLU A 10 -21.58 4.35 -8.43
N ASP A 11 -21.58 5.48 -7.72
CA ASP A 11 -20.43 6.38 -7.69
C ASP A 11 -19.18 5.68 -7.15
N TYR A 12 -19.32 4.84 -6.11
CA TYR A 12 -18.20 4.05 -5.59
C TYR A 12 -17.67 3.05 -6.61
N GLN A 13 -18.54 2.41 -7.39
CA GLN A 13 -18.15 1.53 -8.47
C GLN A 13 -17.39 2.30 -9.56
N TYR A 14 -17.85 3.51 -9.94
CA TYR A 14 -17.19 4.32 -10.94
C TYR A 14 -15.84 4.88 -10.47
N LEU A 15 -15.72 5.25 -9.20
CA LEU A 15 -14.44 5.61 -8.60
C LEU A 15 -13.49 4.41 -8.56
N ALA A 16 -13.98 3.22 -8.23
CA ALA A 16 -13.17 1.99 -8.31
C ALA A 16 -12.74 1.70 -9.76
N THR A 17 -13.59 1.96 -10.76
CA THR A 17 -13.22 1.84 -12.17
C THR A 17 -12.10 2.82 -12.53
N TRP A 18 -12.22 4.09 -12.11
CA TRP A 18 -11.17 5.08 -12.33
C TRP A 18 -9.85 4.73 -11.63
N TYR A 19 -9.92 4.09 -10.48
CA TYR A 19 -8.72 3.58 -9.83
C TYR A 19 -7.92 2.65 -10.77
N TYR A 20 -8.58 1.69 -11.42
CA TYR A 20 -7.93 0.79 -12.36
C TYR A 20 -7.60 1.46 -13.71
N ILE A 21 -8.37 2.45 -14.14
CA ILE A 21 -8.03 3.27 -15.31
C ILE A 21 -6.72 4.03 -15.03
N CYS A 22 -6.56 4.65 -13.87
CA CYS A 22 -5.30 5.29 -13.50
C CYS A 22 -4.12 4.31 -13.50
N GLU A 23 -4.33 3.06 -13.04
CA GLU A 23 -3.31 2.02 -13.15
C GLU A 23 -2.98 1.66 -14.61
N MET A 24 -4.00 1.59 -15.49
CA MET A 24 -3.80 1.33 -16.92
C MET A 24 -3.04 2.47 -17.62
N LEU A 25 -3.26 3.71 -17.21
CA LEU A 25 -2.63 4.89 -17.82
C LEU A 25 -1.14 5.01 -17.51
N LYS A 26 -0.62 4.37 -16.47
CA LYS A 26 0.82 4.34 -16.17
C LYS A 26 1.63 3.82 -17.37
N GLU A 27 2.86 4.28 -17.52
CA GLU A 27 3.74 3.84 -18.62
C GLU A 27 4.00 2.34 -18.58
N GLU A 28 4.35 1.82 -17.42
CA GLU A 28 4.70 0.42 -17.18
C GLU A 28 3.49 -0.47 -16.86
N SER A 29 2.27 -0.02 -17.18
CA SER A 29 1.08 -0.77 -16.85
C SER A 29 1.01 -2.14 -17.55
N ASN A 30 0.78 -3.18 -16.77
CA ASN A 30 0.45 -4.51 -17.28
C ASN A 30 -1.03 -4.68 -17.69
N ILE A 31 -1.87 -3.66 -17.43
CA ILE A 31 -3.27 -3.69 -17.84
C ILE A 31 -3.35 -3.41 -19.32
N GLU A 32 -3.97 -4.34 -20.07
CA GLU A 32 -4.21 -4.21 -21.51
C GLU A 32 -5.52 -3.50 -21.79
N LYS A 33 -6.60 -3.96 -21.11
CA LYS A 33 -7.96 -3.45 -21.27
C LYS A 33 -8.70 -3.54 -19.93
N ILE A 34 -9.66 -2.64 -19.79
CA ILE A 34 -10.66 -2.69 -18.72
C ILE A 34 -12.02 -2.79 -19.38
N TYR A 35 -12.85 -3.69 -18.87
CA TYR A 35 -14.24 -3.83 -19.31
C TYR A 35 -15.14 -3.33 -18.17
N ILE A 36 -16.20 -2.63 -18.53
CA ILE A 36 -17.23 -2.12 -17.63
C ILE A 36 -18.57 -2.74 -18.00
N GLU A 37 -19.38 -3.14 -17.02
CA GLU A 37 -20.67 -3.83 -17.20
C GLU A 37 -20.57 -5.02 -18.18
N TYR A 38 -19.50 -5.77 -18.13
CA TYR A 38 -19.14 -6.81 -19.10
C TYR A 38 -19.83 -8.14 -18.85
N GLY A 39 -20.63 -8.56 -19.81
CA GLY A 39 -21.54 -9.71 -19.66
C GLY A 39 -20.95 -11.12 -19.76
N GLU A 40 -19.62 -11.35 -19.82
CA GLU A 40 -19.01 -12.70 -19.95
C GLU A 40 -19.42 -13.62 -18.81
N HIS A 41 -19.40 -13.12 -17.57
CA HIS A 41 -19.95 -13.78 -16.39
C HIS A 41 -20.96 -12.85 -15.75
N LYS A 42 -22.26 -12.99 -16.08
CA LYS A 42 -23.38 -12.17 -15.55
C LYS A 42 -23.41 -12.00 -14.03
N SER A 43 -22.48 -12.63 -13.34
CA SER A 43 -22.32 -12.58 -11.89
C SER A 43 -21.19 -11.66 -11.43
N PHE A 44 -20.26 -11.27 -12.33
CA PHE A 44 -19.07 -10.44 -12.09
C PHE A 44 -18.89 -9.50 -13.28
N ASP A 45 -19.78 -8.54 -13.38
CA ASP A 45 -19.92 -7.62 -14.50
C ASP A 45 -19.45 -6.20 -14.20
N ASP A 46 -19.25 -5.83 -12.92
CA ASP A 46 -18.94 -4.45 -12.55
C ASP A 46 -17.65 -3.97 -13.25
N ILE A 47 -16.53 -4.69 -13.08
CA ILE A 47 -15.24 -4.36 -13.71
C ILE A 47 -14.51 -5.66 -14.07
N VAL A 48 -13.96 -5.75 -15.28
CA VAL A 48 -13.04 -6.85 -15.64
C VAL A 48 -11.73 -6.28 -16.17
N ILE A 49 -10.62 -6.74 -15.61
CA ILE A 49 -9.27 -6.34 -16.01
C ILE A 49 -8.65 -7.45 -16.85
N GLN A 50 -8.13 -7.11 -18.01
CA GLN A 50 -7.31 -7.98 -18.83
C GLN A 50 -5.86 -7.51 -18.82
N TYR A 51 -4.93 -8.43 -18.57
CA TYR A 51 -3.50 -8.16 -18.49
C TYR A 51 -2.77 -8.46 -19.79
N LYS A 52 -1.79 -7.62 -20.16
CA LYS A 52 -0.88 -7.79 -21.34
C LYS A 52 -0.03 -9.05 -21.17
N LYS A 53 0.65 -9.13 -20.03
CA LYS A 53 1.40 -10.30 -19.56
C LYS A 53 0.60 -10.93 -18.44
N THR A 54 0.76 -12.23 -18.26
CA THR A 54 0.11 -12.91 -17.15
C THR A 54 0.65 -12.37 -15.80
N ALA A 55 -0.27 -12.07 -14.89
CA ALA A 55 0.08 -11.73 -13.52
C ALA A 55 0.33 -13.00 -12.70
N ASN A 56 1.26 -12.93 -11.75
CA ASN A 56 1.54 -14.02 -10.84
C ASN A 56 1.17 -13.62 -9.42
N TYR A 57 0.34 -14.43 -8.80
CA TYR A 57 -0.01 -14.36 -7.39
C TYR A 57 0.50 -15.63 -6.69
N ARG A 58 0.66 -15.60 -5.37
CA ARG A 58 1.31 -16.66 -4.59
C ARG A 58 0.82 -18.09 -4.90
N PHE A 59 -0.49 -18.27 -5.12
CA PHE A 59 -1.11 -19.56 -5.39
C PHE A 59 -1.63 -19.71 -6.81
N LEU A 60 -1.76 -18.61 -7.55
CA LEU A 60 -2.18 -18.61 -8.93
C LEU A 60 -1.07 -18.02 -9.80
N LYS A 61 -0.75 -18.73 -10.85
CA LYS A 61 0.22 -18.28 -11.86
C LYS A 61 -0.50 -18.02 -13.17
N ASN A 62 0.07 -17.14 -13.97
CA ASN A 62 -0.42 -16.87 -15.32
C ASN A 62 -1.84 -16.28 -15.35
N VAL A 63 -2.23 -15.50 -14.37
CA VAL A 63 -3.54 -14.82 -14.34
C VAL A 63 -3.63 -13.85 -15.51
N LYS A 64 -4.68 -14.02 -16.33
CA LYS A 64 -4.92 -13.23 -17.53
C LYS A 64 -6.08 -12.24 -17.34
N LYS A 65 -7.07 -12.61 -16.54
CA LYS A 65 -8.24 -11.77 -16.25
C LYS A 65 -8.55 -11.73 -14.75
N GLU A 66 -8.94 -10.56 -14.27
CA GLU A 66 -9.49 -10.35 -12.94
C GLU A 66 -10.91 -9.79 -13.05
N TYR A 67 -11.87 -10.48 -12.46
CA TYR A 67 -13.28 -10.12 -12.41
C TYR A 67 -13.58 -9.51 -11.05
N ILE A 68 -14.07 -8.28 -11.01
CA ILE A 68 -14.21 -7.50 -9.78
C ILE A 68 -15.68 -7.17 -9.55
N GLN A 69 -16.20 -7.65 -8.42
CA GLN A 69 -17.50 -7.25 -7.91
C GLN A 69 -17.30 -6.14 -6.89
N VAL A 70 -17.75 -4.95 -7.21
CA VAL A 70 -17.69 -3.79 -6.32
C VAL A 70 -18.93 -3.74 -5.43
N LYS A 71 -18.77 -3.56 -4.13
CA LYS A 71 -19.86 -3.43 -3.19
C LYS A 71 -19.62 -2.31 -2.20
N PHE A 72 -20.63 -1.48 -2.01
CA PHE A 72 -20.61 -0.35 -1.09
C PHE A 72 -21.92 -0.27 -0.30
N HIS A 73 -21.82 0.05 0.98
CA HIS A 73 -22.96 0.37 1.83
C HIS A 73 -22.63 1.59 2.69
N MET A 74 -23.57 2.51 2.80
CA MET A 74 -23.40 3.73 3.62
C MET A 74 -23.23 3.45 5.12
N LYS A 75 -23.73 2.32 5.61
CA LYS A 75 -23.57 1.92 7.02
C LYS A 75 -22.43 0.93 7.13
N GLN A 76 -21.41 1.29 7.90
CA GLN A 76 -20.24 0.43 8.21
C GLN A 76 -20.57 -0.75 9.16
N SER A 77 -21.84 -1.22 9.22
CA SER A 77 -22.21 -2.32 10.09
C SER A 77 -21.86 -3.70 9.55
N ASP A 78 -21.46 -3.77 8.28
CA ASP A 78 -21.14 -5.03 7.62
C ASP A 78 -19.63 -5.26 7.58
N HIS A 79 -19.23 -6.45 8.02
CA HIS A 79 -17.86 -6.91 7.94
C HIS A 79 -17.75 -8.09 6.98
N VAL A 80 -16.61 -8.24 6.33
CA VAL A 80 -16.32 -9.45 5.56
C VAL A 80 -16.08 -10.58 6.55
N SER A 81 -16.93 -11.58 6.51
CA SER A 81 -16.81 -12.82 7.28
C SER A 81 -17.10 -14.00 6.36
N MET A 82 -16.61 -15.17 6.71
CA MET A 82 -16.89 -16.38 5.91
C MET A 82 -18.41 -16.65 5.84
N GLU A 83 -19.13 -16.37 6.91
CA GLU A 83 -20.59 -16.50 6.93
C GLU A 83 -21.28 -15.50 5.99
N ASN A 84 -20.82 -14.24 5.97
CA ASN A 84 -21.40 -13.21 5.11
C ASN A 84 -21.11 -13.47 3.63
N LEU A 85 -19.95 -13.99 3.28
CA LEU A 85 -19.62 -14.40 1.91
C LEU A 85 -20.57 -15.50 1.37
N MET A 86 -21.25 -16.25 2.26
CA MET A 86 -22.26 -17.24 1.92
C MET A 86 -23.68 -16.69 1.89
N LYS A 87 -23.90 -15.38 2.11
CA LYS A 87 -25.24 -14.77 2.14
C LYS A 87 -25.46 -13.88 0.92
N PRO A 88 -26.48 -14.14 0.09
CA PRO A 88 -26.81 -13.26 -1.05
C PRO A 88 -27.03 -11.81 -0.63
N LYS A 89 -27.69 -11.58 0.50
CA LYS A 89 -27.98 -10.24 1.03
C LYS A 89 -26.71 -9.42 1.30
N PHE A 90 -25.61 -10.08 1.62
CA PHE A 90 -24.34 -9.40 1.91
C PHE A 90 -23.82 -8.59 0.71
N ILE A 91 -23.99 -9.10 -0.48
CA ILE A 91 -23.62 -8.42 -1.74
C ILE A 91 -24.84 -7.79 -2.45
N ASN A 92 -25.95 -7.55 -1.75
CA ASN A 92 -27.21 -7.04 -2.31
C ASN A 92 -27.79 -7.90 -3.44
N ALA A 93 -27.47 -9.18 -3.48
CA ALA A 93 -28.01 -10.09 -4.47
C ALA A 93 -29.34 -10.71 -3.98
N LYS A 94 -30.23 -11.03 -4.94
CA LYS A 94 -31.53 -11.68 -4.65
C LYS A 94 -31.39 -13.19 -4.46
N SER A 95 -30.50 -13.83 -5.21
CA SER A 95 -30.49 -15.29 -5.35
C SER A 95 -29.17 -15.95 -4.96
N PHE A 96 -28.02 -15.38 -5.31
CA PHE A 96 -26.73 -16.02 -5.14
C PHE A 96 -25.79 -15.20 -4.25
N SER A 97 -25.14 -15.86 -3.30
CA SER A 97 -24.06 -15.30 -2.50
C SER A 97 -22.82 -15.04 -3.35
N PHE A 98 -21.82 -14.34 -2.79
CA PHE A 98 -20.54 -14.16 -3.46
C PHE A 98 -19.89 -15.50 -3.85
N LEU A 99 -19.86 -16.46 -2.93
CA LEU A 99 -19.27 -17.78 -3.18
C LEU A 99 -20.06 -18.61 -4.20
N GLU A 100 -21.38 -18.54 -4.21
CA GLU A 100 -22.19 -19.19 -5.24
C GLU A 100 -21.99 -18.56 -6.63
N LYS A 101 -21.79 -17.23 -6.70
CA LYS A 101 -21.42 -16.56 -7.95
C LYS A 101 -20.06 -17.06 -8.47
N VAL A 102 -19.06 -17.22 -7.60
CA VAL A 102 -17.76 -17.84 -7.97
C VAL A 102 -17.97 -19.26 -8.47
N ALA A 103 -18.74 -20.08 -7.77
CA ALA A 103 -19.03 -21.43 -8.19
C ALA A 103 -19.72 -21.50 -9.56
N LYS A 104 -20.68 -20.61 -9.81
CA LYS A 104 -21.34 -20.49 -11.11
C LYS A 104 -20.34 -20.10 -12.22
N ALA A 105 -19.52 -19.09 -11.98
CA ALA A 105 -18.50 -18.67 -12.94
C ALA A 105 -17.50 -19.82 -13.24
N TYR A 106 -17.19 -20.66 -12.24
CA TYR A 106 -16.36 -21.86 -12.41
C TYR A 106 -16.99 -22.86 -13.37
N GLN A 107 -18.27 -23.15 -13.20
CA GLN A 107 -19.01 -24.05 -14.11
C GLN A 107 -19.08 -23.46 -15.53
N ASP A 108 -19.43 -22.17 -15.64
CA ASP A 108 -19.52 -21.46 -16.94
C ASP A 108 -18.15 -21.39 -17.66
N SER A 109 -17.04 -21.46 -16.93
CA SER A 109 -15.67 -21.51 -17.46
C SER A 109 -15.17 -22.92 -17.80
N GLY A 110 -16.01 -23.91 -17.82
CA GLY A 110 -15.62 -25.30 -18.06
C GLY A 110 -14.76 -25.90 -16.96
N LYS A 111 -14.92 -25.42 -15.71
CA LYS A 111 -14.16 -25.82 -14.52
C LYS A 111 -12.67 -25.49 -14.58
N ASP A 112 -12.31 -24.38 -15.25
CA ASP A 112 -10.93 -23.89 -15.33
C ASP A 112 -10.81 -22.43 -14.87
N PHE A 113 -10.11 -22.23 -13.75
CA PHE A 113 -9.76 -20.93 -13.18
C PHE A 113 -8.25 -20.65 -13.19
N SER A 114 -7.47 -21.44 -13.89
CA SER A 114 -6.01 -21.37 -13.89
C SER A 114 -5.46 -19.97 -14.22
N ASN A 115 -6.24 -19.13 -14.93
CA ASN A 115 -5.86 -17.81 -15.38
C ASN A 115 -6.84 -16.69 -14.97
N LYS A 116 -7.72 -16.95 -13.98
CA LYS A 116 -8.77 -16.02 -13.55
C LYS A 116 -8.72 -15.76 -12.04
N ILE A 117 -9.05 -14.53 -11.64
CA ILE A 117 -9.29 -14.13 -10.25
C ILE A 117 -10.67 -13.49 -10.13
N PHE A 118 -11.34 -13.73 -9.01
CA PHE A 118 -12.62 -13.16 -8.65
C PHE A 118 -12.48 -12.33 -7.37
N THR A 119 -12.55 -11.03 -7.51
CA THR A 119 -12.28 -10.07 -6.45
C THR A 119 -13.56 -9.47 -5.90
N LEU A 120 -13.75 -9.56 -4.58
CA LEU A 120 -14.68 -8.70 -3.87
C LEU A 120 -13.95 -7.40 -3.50
N TYR A 121 -14.39 -6.28 -4.04
CA TYR A 121 -13.86 -4.95 -3.79
C TYR A 121 -14.85 -4.16 -2.93
N SER A 122 -14.48 -3.81 -1.71
CA SER A 122 -15.39 -3.11 -0.80
C SER A 122 -14.63 -2.36 0.31
N PRO A 123 -15.25 -1.32 0.95
CA PRO A 123 -14.67 -0.64 2.09
C PRO A 123 -14.85 -1.40 3.41
N TRP A 124 -15.37 -2.62 3.36
CA TRP A 124 -15.65 -3.39 4.58
C TRP A 124 -14.39 -4.04 5.13
N THR A 125 -14.21 -3.92 6.44
CA THR A 125 -13.12 -4.59 7.16
C THR A 125 -13.41 -6.07 7.36
N LEU A 126 -12.38 -6.86 7.59
CA LEU A 126 -12.54 -8.25 8.02
C LEU A 126 -13.17 -8.29 9.41
N LYS A 127 -14.06 -9.25 9.64
CA LYS A 127 -14.70 -9.42 10.94
C LYS A 127 -13.71 -9.99 11.94
N GLN A 128 -13.45 -9.23 13.01
CA GLN A 128 -12.55 -9.64 14.08
C GLN A 128 -13.02 -10.94 14.73
N GLY A 129 -12.09 -11.88 14.93
CA GLY A 129 -12.35 -13.21 15.51
C GLY A 129 -13.03 -14.20 14.55
N ASP A 130 -13.36 -13.81 13.32
CA ASP A 130 -13.88 -14.74 12.31
C ASP A 130 -12.75 -15.55 11.69
N VAL A 131 -13.09 -16.71 11.15
CA VAL A 131 -12.13 -17.59 10.47
C VAL A 131 -11.47 -16.92 9.26
N ILE A 132 -12.13 -15.93 8.65
CA ILE A 132 -11.61 -15.18 7.50
C ILE A 132 -10.30 -14.46 7.81
N GLU A 133 -10.09 -13.96 9.03
CA GLU A 133 -8.83 -13.32 9.43
C GLU A 133 -7.64 -14.27 9.33
N LYS A 134 -7.86 -15.55 9.65
CA LYS A 134 -6.82 -16.59 9.56
C LYS A 134 -6.56 -17.04 8.13
N LEU A 135 -7.56 -16.89 7.27
CA LEU A 135 -7.49 -17.30 5.87
C LEU A 135 -7.07 -16.15 4.95
N TYR A 136 -7.09 -14.91 5.43
CA TYR A 136 -6.74 -13.74 4.63
C TYR A 136 -5.22 -13.56 4.60
N GLN A 137 -4.68 -13.40 3.40
CA GLN A 137 -3.27 -13.05 3.20
C GLN A 137 -3.14 -11.56 2.92
N SER A 138 -2.45 -10.85 3.80
CA SER A 138 -2.22 -9.40 3.65
C SER A 138 -1.30 -9.04 2.49
N THR A 139 -0.57 -10.02 1.92
CA THR A 139 0.39 -9.78 0.83
C THR A 139 -0.25 -9.65 -0.53
N ASP A 140 -1.32 -10.40 -0.80
CA ASP A 140 -1.98 -10.46 -2.12
C ASP A 140 -3.52 -10.48 -2.01
N ALA A 141 -4.04 -10.35 -0.80
CA ALA A 141 -5.47 -10.37 -0.49
C ALA A 141 -6.20 -11.67 -0.88
N LEU A 142 -5.46 -12.74 -1.16
CA LEU A 142 -6.00 -14.06 -1.48
C LEU A 142 -6.31 -14.88 -0.22
N ILE A 143 -7.08 -15.95 -0.43
CA ILE A 143 -7.36 -16.94 0.62
C ILE A 143 -6.13 -17.83 0.84
N ASP A 144 -5.69 -18.01 2.09
CA ASP A 144 -4.60 -18.92 2.44
C ASP A 144 -5.03 -20.38 2.36
N LEU A 145 -4.72 -20.98 1.22
CA LEU A 145 -5.03 -22.39 0.98
C LEU A 145 -4.26 -23.32 1.91
N LYS A 146 -3.06 -22.93 2.36
CA LYS A 146 -2.28 -23.75 3.30
C LYS A 146 -3.01 -23.87 4.63
N VAL A 147 -3.61 -22.76 5.10
CA VAL A 147 -4.41 -22.76 6.33
C VAL A 147 -5.75 -23.48 6.10
N LEU A 148 -6.47 -23.20 5.01
CA LEU A 148 -7.76 -23.78 4.73
C LEU A 148 -7.70 -25.30 4.55
N PHE A 149 -6.68 -25.80 3.86
CA PHE A 149 -6.52 -27.22 3.54
C PHE A 149 -5.53 -27.95 4.47
N ASN A 150 -5.04 -27.28 5.52
CA ASN A 150 -4.24 -27.93 6.57
C ASN A 150 -5.15 -28.64 7.58
N GLY A 151 -4.62 -29.72 8.16
CA GLY A 151 -5.26 -30.46 9.25
C GLY A 151 -5.85 -31.81 8.86
N THR A 152 -6.24 -32.55 9.88
CA THR A 152 -6.81 -33.90 9.79
C THR A 152 -8.25 -33.87 9.27
N LYS A 153 -8.82 -35.07 9.01
CA LYS A 153 -10.22 -35.28 8.63
C LYS A 153 -11.23 -34.93 9.75
N SER A 154 -10.79 -34.24 10.79
CA SER A 154 -11.61 -33.72 11.90
C SER A 154 -11.04 -32.37 12.35
N GLY A 155 -11.91 -31.40 12.64
CA GLY A 155 -11.54 -30.07 13.14
C GLY A 155 -12.17 -28.93 12.37
N LYS A 156 -12.02 -27.70 12.91
CA LYS A 156 -12.71 -26.50 12.41
C LYS A 156 -12.52 -26.23 10.91
N MET A 157 -11.33 -26.47 10.36
CA MET A 157 -11.07 -26.24 8.92
C MET A 157 -11.70 -27.34 8.05
N PHE A 158 -11.77 -28.57 8.53
CA PHE A 158 -12.47 -29.65 7.84
C PHE A 158 -13.98 -29.38 7.78
N ASP A 159 -14.56 -28.96 8.90
CA ASP A 159 -16.00 -28.59 8.95
C ASP A 159 -16.30 -27.40 8.05
N LEU A 160 -15.38 -26.43 8.01
CA LEU A 160 -15.48 -25.29 7.10
C LEU A 160 -15.45 -25.73 5.64
N ARG A 161 -14.50 -26.59 5.24
CA ARG A 161 -14.44 -27.13 3.87
C ARG A 161 -15.72 -27.85 3.48
N LYS A 162 -16.27 -28.69 4.39
CA LYS A 162 -17.56 -29.34 4.15
C LYS A 162 -18.70 -28.34 3.93
N LYS A 163 -18.74 -27.29 4.77
CA LYS A 163 -19.75 -26.24 4.66
C LYS A 163 -19.62 -25.49 3.34
N LEU A 164 -18.39 -25.13 2.94
CA LEU A 164 -18.08 -24.47 1.67
C LEU A 164 -18.45 -25.37 0.48
N SER A 165 -18.03 -26.64 0.47
CA SER A 165 -18.36 -27.57 -0.61
C SER A 165 -19.87 -27.72 -0.79
N LYS A 166 -20.61 -27.85 0.30
CA LYS A 166 -22.08 -27.92 0.25
C LYS A 166 -22.68 -26.63 -0.31
N HIS A 167 -22.19 -25.47 0.14
CA HIS A 167 -22.72 -24.17 -0.27
C HIS A 167 -22.42 -23.82 -1.72
N MET A 168 -21.22 -24.17 -2.19
CA MET A 168 -20.77 -23.93 -3.56
C MET A 168 -21.13 -25.07 -4.53
N HIS A 169 -21.83 -26.10 -4.07
CA HIS A 169 -22.22 -27.28 -4.86
C HIS A 169 -21.02 -27.99 -5.53
N VAL A 170 -19.95 -28.15 -4.76
CA VAL A 170 -18.67 -28.72 -5.25
C VAL A 170 -18.61 -30.21 -4.99
N SER A 171 -18.12 -30.98 -5.96
CA SER A 171 -18.08 -32.43 -5.93
C SER A 171 -16.77 -33.00 -5.35
N SER A 172 -15.67 -32.24 -5.42
CA SER A 172 -14.36 -32.67 -4.96
C SER A 172 -13.63 -31.60 -4.15
N GLU A 173 -12.64 -32.03 -3.37
CA GLU A 173 -11.78 -31.11 -2.61
C GLU A 173 -10.86 -30.30 -3.56
N GLU A 174 -10.51 -30.83 -4.71
CA GLU A 174 -9.72 -30.13 -5.74
C GLU A 174 -10.51 -29.00 -6.37
N GLU A 175 -11.76 -29.22 -6.78
CA GLU A 175 -12.64 -28.16 -7.28
C GLU A 175 -12.79 -27.03 -6.25
N LEU A 176 -12.98 -27.38 -4.96
CA LEU A 176 -13.04 -26.37 -3.90
C LEU A 176 -11.74 -25.58 -3.80
N LYS A 177 -10.61 -26.27 -3.90
CA LYS A 177 -9.28 -25.65 -3.81
C LYS A 177 -9.05 -24.67 -4.96
N ASP A 178 -9.39 -25.06 -6.19
CA ASP A 178 -9.25 -24.20 -7.36
C ASP A 178 -10.11 -22.94 -7.25
N MET A 179 -11.38 -23.08 -6.82
CA MET A 179 -12.25 -21.92 -6.61
C MET A 179 -11.74 -21.02 -5.48
N MET A 180 -11.34 -21.60 -4.34
CA MET A 180 -10.85 -20.79 -3.21
C MET A 180 -9.51 -20.11 -3.53
N ALA A 181 -8.66 -20.71 -4.37
CA ALA A 181 -7.42 -20.11 -4.85
C ALA A 181 -7.66 -18.84 -5.67
N SER A 182 -8.78 -18.79 -6.38
CA SER A 182 -9.12 -17.68 -7.27
C SER A 182 -9.85 -16.54 -6.57
N ILE A 183 -10.18 -16.65 -5.29
CA ILE A 183 -10.90 -15.63 -4.55
C ILE A 183 -9.94 -14.64 -3.92
N ARG A 184 -10.18 -13.36 -4.24
CA ARG A 184 -9.49 -12.21 -3.67
C ARG A 184 -10.48 -11.33 -2.90
N ILE A 185 -10.09 -10.88 -1.72
CA ILE A 185 -10.90 -9.98 -0.89
C ILE A 185 -10.14 -8.68 -0.72
N LYS A 186 -10.45 -7.70 -1.56
CA LYS A 186 -9.81 -6.39 -1.51
C LYS A 186 -10.63 -5.47 -0.61
N THR A 187 -10.21 -5.39 0.65
CA THR A 187 -10.74 -4.40 1.59
C THR A 187 -10.10 -3.06 1.29
N THR A 188 -10.91 -2.07 0.99
CA THR A 188 -10.44 -0.72 0.65
C THR A 188 -10.88 0.28 1.71
N SER A 189 -10.45 1.52 1.53
CA SER A 189 -10.84 2.62 2.40
C SER A 189 -12.30 3.06 2.15
N ALA A 190 -12.81 3.90 3.02
CA ALA A 190 -14.11 4.55 2.86
C ALA A 190 -14.20 5.32 1.53
N PHE A 191 -15.42 5.75 1.15
CA PHE A 191 -15.65 6.49 -0.09
C PHE A 191 -14.73 7.71 -0.22
N ILE A 192 -14.58 8.47 0.87
CA ILE A 192 -13.74 9.66 0.89
C ILE A 192 -12.26 9.34 0.64
N ASP A 193 -11.76 8.28 1.24
CA ASP A 193 -10.36 7.88 1.08
C ASP A 193 -10.06 7.39 -0.35
N LEU A 194 -11.03 6.71 -1.00
CA LEU A 194 -10.89 6.32 -2.40
C LEU A 194 -10.87 7.55 -3.31
N PHE A 195 -11.72 8.55 -3.02
CA PHE A 195 -11.76 9.82 -3.74
C PHE A 195 -10.43 10.59 -3.63
N GLU A 196 -9.88 10.69 -2.41
CA GLU A 196 -8.59 11.36 -2.16
C GLU A 196 -7.44 10.64 -2.86
N ARG A 197 -7.35 9.32 -2.73
CA ARG A 197 -6.35 8.49 -3.44
C ARG A 197 -6.44 8.63 -4.95
N LEU A 198 -7.65 8.75 -5.49
CA LEU A 198 -7.82 8.98 -6.92
C LEU A 198 -7.29 10.35 -7.33
N ASN A 199 -7.55 11.39 -6.55
CA ASN A 199 -7.01 12.72 -6.85
C ASN A 199 -5.49 12.73 -6.84
N GLU A 200 -4.85 12.03 -5.89
CA GLU A 200 -3.40 11.84 -5.89
C GLU A 200 -2.90 11.13 -7.16
N LYS A 201 -3.62 10.07 -7.60
CA LYS A 201 -3.27 9.35 -8.84
C LYS A 201 -3.46 10.21 -10.08
N LEU A 202 -4.55 10.97 -10.16
CA LEU A 202 -4.81 11.90 -11.25
C LEU A 202 -3.71 12.96 -11.32
N GLU A 203 -3.30 13.50 -10.18
CA GLU A 203 -2.19 14.47 -10.13
C GLU A 203 -0.88 13.85 -10.62
N TYR A 204 -0.56 12.63 -10.15
CA TYR A 204 0.62 11.88 -10.62
C TYR A 204 0.61 11.65 -12.14
N LEU A 205 -0.56 11.39 -12.73
CA LEU A 205 -0.76 11.22 -14.17
C LEU A 205 -0.90 12.54 -14.93
N ARG A 206 -0.70 13.68 -14.29
CA ARG A 206 -0.90 15.02 -14.87
C ARG A 206 -2.34 15.26 -15.36
N LEU A 207 -3.30 14.72 -14.64
CA LEU A 207 -4.72 14.94 -14.88
C LEU A 207 -5.27 15.98 -13.88
N LYS A 208 -6.34 16.66 -14.25
CA LYS A 208 -7.04 17.59 -13.36
C LYS A 208 -7.65 16.82 -12.19
N PRO A 209 -7.62 17.34 -10.96
CA PRO A 209 -8.28 16.67 -9.83
C PRO A 209 -9.80 16.64 -10.04
N MET A 210 -10.47 15.66 -9.47
CA MET A 210 -11.93 15.64 -9.39
C MET A 210 -12.44 16.86 -8.61
N SER A 211 -13.55 17.44 -9.03
CA SER A 211 -14.20 18.51 -8.28
C SER A 211 -14.64 18.01 -6.89
N ASN A 212 -14.69 18.94 -5.92
CA ASN A 212 -15.13 18.63 -4.55
C ASN A 212 -16.60 18.21 -4.42
N GLU A 213 -17.37 18.28 -5.51
CA GLU A 213 -18.74 17.77 -5.56
C GLU A 213 -18.71 16.26 -5.62
N LYS A 214 -19.00 15.62 -4.50
CA LYS A 214 -18.96 14.16 -4.29
C LYS A 214 -19.91 13.36 -5.20
N VAL A 215 -20.85 14.03 -5.83
CA VAL A 215 -21.86 13.46 -6.73
C VAL A 215 -21.80 14.28 -8.02
N ASN A 216 -21.61 13.62 -9.16
CA ASN A 216 -21.47 14.26 -10.48
C ASN A 216 -20.13 14.95 -10.77
N ASN A 217 -19.00 14.42 -10.25
CA ASN A 217 -17.73 14.87 -10.77
C ASN A 217 -17.55 14.42 -12.24
N GLU A 218 -16.67 15.11 -12.95
CA GLU A 218 -16.41 14.92 -14.38
C GLU A 218 -16.00 13.49 -14.73
N TYR A 219 -15.26 12.82 -13.87
CA TYR A 219 -14.78 11.45 -14.07
C TYR A 219 -15.90 10.40 -13.91
N VAL A 220 -16.74 10.57 -12.89
CA VAL A 220 -17.95 9.75 -12.71
C VAL A 220 -18.91 9.92 -13.89
N SER A 221 -19.05 11.16 -14.37
CA SER A 221 -19.90 11.48 -15.53
C SER A 221 -19.41 10.80 -16.81
N LEU A 222 -18.09 10.72 -17.03
CA LEU A 222 -17.51 10.00 -18.17
C LEU A 222 -17.86 8.51 -18.15
N ILE A 223 -17.73 7.83 -17.00
CA ILE A 223 -18.11 6.40 -16.93
C ILE A 223 -19.59 6.22 -17.26
N ARG A 224 -20.48 7.08 -16.72
CA ARG A 224 -21.92 7.01 -17.03
C ARG A 224 -22.18 7.22 -18.52
N GLU A 225 -21.50 8.17 -19.15
CA GLU A 225 -21.60 8.43 -20.58
C GLU A 225 -21.15 7.22 -21.39
N TRP A 226 -20.02 6.62 -21.06
CA TRP A 226 -19.52 5.43 -21.74
C TRP A 226 -20.49 4.24 -21.63
N ILE A 227 -21.08 4.02 -20.44
CA ILE A 227 -22.10 2.99 -20.25
C ILE A 227 -23.35 3.28 -21.09
N MET A 228 -23.81 4.54 -21.15
CA MET A 228 -24.97 4.93 -21.98
C MET A 228 -24.69 4.80 -23.48
N GLN A 229 -23.44 4.93 -23.91
CA GLN A 229 -22.98 4.72 -25.27
C GLN A 229 -22.67 3.25 -25.59
N GLU A 230 -22.96 2.32 -24.67
CA GLU A 230 -22.64 0.89 -24.77
C GLU A 230 -21.14 0.62 -25.00
N THR A 231 -20.27 1.49 -24.47
CA THR A 231 -18.82 1.31 -24.53
C THR A 231 -18.39 0.36 -23.41
N GLU A 232 -18.24 -0.91 -23.76
CA GLU A 232 -17.86 -1.94 -22.78
C GLU A 232 -16.33 -2.03 -22.58
N ILE A 233 -15.52 -1.60 -23.55
CA ILE A 233 -14.07 -1.83 -23.59
C ILE A 233 -13.32 -0.50 -23.49
N LEU A 234 -12.51 -0.36 -22.46
CA LEU A 234 -11.62 0.78 -22.26
C LEU A 234 -10.17 0.36 -22.55
N THR A 235 -9.55 1.02 -23.52
CA THR A 235 -8.11 0.94 -23.78
C THR A 235 -7.43 2.22 -23.32
N LYS A 236 -6.10 2.18 -23.18
CA LYS A 236 -5.31 3.36 -22.81
C LYS A 236 -5.52 4.50 -23.81
N GLU A 237 -5.51 4.18 -25.09
CA GLU A 237 -5.68 5.14 -26.18
C GLU A 237 -7.07 5.79 -26.13
N PHE A 238 -8.13 4.97 -26.03
CA PHE A 238 -9.50 5.47 -25.92
C PHE A 238 -9.65 6.44 -24.74
N VAL A 239 -9.17 6.04 -23.56
CA VAL A 239 -9.29 6.87 -22.35
C VAL A 239 -8.51 8.18 -22.49
N LEU A 240 -7.29 8.15 -23.04
CA LEU A 240 -6.50 9.37 -23.26
C LEU A 240 -7.19 10.34 -24.22
N ASP A 241 -7.83 9.83 -25.27
CA ASP A 241 -8.58 10.68 -26.22
C ASP A 241 -9.81 11.30 -25.56
N GLU A 242 -10.54 10.54 -24.74
CA GLU A 242 -11.68 11.07 -23.99
C GLU A 242 -11.24 12.11 -22.95
N LEU A 243 -10.13 11.88 -22.22
CA LEU A 243 -9.56 12.87 -21.29
C LEU A 243 -9.16 14.18 -22.00
N LYS A 244 -8.61 14.10 -23.21
CA LYS A 244 -8.29 15.28 -24.04
C LYS A 244 -9.55 16.02 -24.47
N LYS A 245 -10.54 15.31 -25.01
CA LYS A 245 -11.83 15.90 -25.45
C LYS A 245 -12.53 16.65 -24.32
N ASN A 246 -12.46 16.12 -23.09
CA ASN A 246 -13.09 16.69 -21.91
C ASN A 246 -12.18 17.68 -21.16
N ASN A 247 -11.05 18.05 -21.75
CA ASN A 247 -10.09 18.99 -21.15
C ASN A 247 -9.67 18.62 -19.72
N LEU A 248 -9.47 17.32 -19.46
CA LEU A 248 -9.08 16.79 -18.14
C LEU A 248 -7.57 16.59 -17.98
N ILE A 249 -6.80 16.82 -19.04
CA ILE A 249 -5.34 16.84 -18.97
C ILE A 249 -4.90 18.21 -18.45
N LYS A 250 -4.00 18.24 -17.46
CA LYS A 250 -3.39 19.50 -16.99
C LYS A 250 -2.51 20.06 -18.11
N GLU A 251 -2.72 21.34 -18.44
CA GLU A 251 -1.72 22.05 -19.23
C GLU A 251 -0.41 22.15 -18.44
N GLU A 252 0.69 21.91 -19.11
CA GLU A 252 2.02 21.92 -18.49
C GLU A 252 2.38 23.34 -18.01
N THR A 253 2.22 23.59 -16.71
CA THR A 253 2.71 24.83 -16.07
C THR A 253 3.86 24.56 -15.11
N ARG A 254 4.17 23.30 -14.74
CA ARG A 254 5.34 22.93 -13.93
C ARG A 254 5.90 21.57 -14.38
N GLU A 255 7.18 21.55 -14.64
CA GLU A 255 7.92 20.32 -14.90
C GLU A 255 7.90 19.43 -13.66
N ILE A 256 7.19 18.31 -13.71
CA ILE A 256 7.20 17.32 -12.63
C ILE A 256 8.36 16.36 -12.88
N LYS A 257 9.24 16.24 -11.90
CA LYS A 257 10.41 15.36 -11.97
C LYS A 257 10.19 14.12 -11.14
N LYS A 258 10.38 12.95 -11.71
CA LYS A 258 10.31 11.67 -11.02
C LYS A 258 11.71 11.12 -10.79
N LEU A 259 12.05 10.84 -9.54
CA LEU A 259 13.36 10.37 -9.13
C LEU A 259 13.24 8.97 -8.51
N LEU A 260 14.25 8.13 -8.73
CA LEU A 260 14.39 6.82 -8.10
C LEU A 260 15.69 6.74 -7.31
N VAL A 261 15.62 6.30 -6.07
CA VAL A 261 16.79 5.90 -5.28
C VAL A 261 16.71 4.40 -5.02
N ASN A 262 17.64 3.63 -5.56
CA ASN A 262 17.64 2.18 -5.56
C ASN A 262 18.95 1.61 -5.00
N ASN A 263 18.85 0.69 -4.06
CA ASN A 263 19.99 -0.08 -3.57
C ASN A 263 19.85 -1.61 -3.75
N PHE A 264 18.84 -2.08 -4.51
CA PHE A 264 18.63 -3.50 -4.79
C PHE A 264 18.96 -3.82 -6.26
N PRO A 265 19.90 -4.74 -6.55
CA PRO A 265 20.46 -4.87 -7.90
C PRO A 265 19.59 -5.56 -8.96
N HIS A 266 18.51 -6.26 -8.60
CA HIS A 266 17.85 -7.15 -9.55
C HIS A 266 16.43 -6.77 -10.01
N ASP A 267 15.74 -5.85 -9.32
CA ASP A 267 14.36 -5.49 -9.67
C ASP A 267 14.24 -4.10 -10.31
N ALA A 268 15.37 -3.50 -10.64
CA ALA A 268 15.46 -2.08 -11.01
C ALA A 268 14.83 -1.73 -12.35
N LYS A 269 14.81 -2.65 -13.32
CA LYS A 269 14.45 -2.30 -14.71
C LYS A 269 13.00 -1.87 -14.91
N GLU A 270 12.08 -2.40 -14.11
CA GLU A 270 10.66 -2.04 -14.22
C GLU A 270 10.37 -0.65 -13.63
N PHE A 271 11.12 -0.23 -12.62
CA PHE A 271 10.94 1.07 -11.96
C PHE A 271 11.80 2.17 -12.60
N ASP A 272 12.93 1.80 -13.22
CA ASP A 272 13.85 2.74 -13.87
C ASP A 272 13.22 3.44 -15.06
N GLN A 273 12.39 2.72 -15.83
CA GLN A 273 11.71 3.27 -17.00
C GLN A 273 10.61 4.29 -16.66
N ALA A 274 10.10 4.27 -15.40
CA ALA A 274 9.10 5.21 -14.93
C ALA A 274 9.68 6.47 -14.27
N SER A 275 11.01 6.55 -14.11
CA SER A 275 11.71 7.68 -13.49
C SER A 275 12.52 8.47 -14.51
N ASP A 276 12.51 9.80 -14.33
CA ASP A 276 13.31 10.70 -15.17
C ASP A 276 14.81 10.55 -14.88
N LEU A 277 15.15 10.23 -13.63
CA LEU A 277 16.54 10.06 -13.15
C LEU A 277 16.59 9.04 -12.00
N SER A 278 17.64 8.25 -11.97
CA SER A 278 17.84 7.20 -10.97
C SER A 278 19.24 7.28 -10.35
N LEU A 279 19.30 6.99 -9.03
CA LEU A 279 20.54 6.80 -8.29
C LEU A 279 20.62 5.36 -7.80
N TYR A 280 21.67 4.65 -8.17
CA TYR A 280 21.91 3.25 -7.83
C TYR A 280 23.08 3.09 -6.87
N PHE A 281 22.94 2.18 -5.91
CA PHE A 281 23.99 1.80 -4.95
C PHE A 281 24.38 0.31 -5.05
N ASP A 282 24.10 -0.33 -6.17
CA ASP A 282 24.43 -1.74 -6.41
C ASP A 282 25.93 -2.04 -6.31
N GLY A 283 26.78 -1.07 -6.62
CA GLY A 283 28.23 -1.15 -6.44
C GLY A 283 28.69 -1.11 -4.99
N ASN A 284 27.99 -0.34 -4.14
CA ASN A 284 28.39 0.00 -2.77
C ASN A 284 27.71 -0.89 -1.73
N LEU A 285 26.45 -1.29 -1.99
CA LEU A 285 25.62 -2.09 -1.11
C LEU A 285 25.49 -3.51 -1.64
N GLY A 286 25.68 -4.51 -0.74
CA GLY A 286 25.17 -5.84 -0.98
C GLY A 286 23.65 -5.85 -0.75
N TYR A 287 23.01 -6.99 -0.99
CA TYR A 287 21.54 -7.09 -0.89
C TYR A 287 20.98 -6.61 0.47
N HIS A 288 21.72 -6.82 1.56
CA HIS A 288 21.30 -6.47 2.91
C HIS A 288 22.31 -5.65 3.72
N TYR A 289 23.51 -5.41 3.25
CA TYR A 289 24.61 -4.79 3.99
C TYR A 289 25.43 -3.82 3.15
N LEU A 290 26.06 -2.86 3.83
CA LEU A 290 27.09 -2.03 3.23
C LEU A 290 28.37 -2.85 3.08
N LYS A 291 28.98 -2.88 1.89
CA LYS A 291 30.24 -3.57 1.66
C LYS A 291 31.36 -2.89 2.48
N LYS A 292 32.31 -3.68 2.98
CA LYS A 292 33.34 -3.25 3.95
C LYS A 292 34.21 -2.10 3.48
N GLU A 293 34.41 -1.96 2.17
CA GLU A 293 35.20 -0.91 1.52
C GLU A 293 34.49 0.46 1.48
N PHE A 294 33.18 0.51 1.80
CA PHE A 294 32.37 1.72 1.75
C PHE A 294 31.89 2.17 3.12
N SER A 295 31.62 3.47 3.24
CA SER A 295 31.15 4.12 4.45
C SER A 295 29.81 4.81 4.18
N TRP A 296 28.88 4.70 5.14
CA TRP A 296 27.63 5.45 5.10
C TRP A 296 27.85 6.95 5.00
N ASP A 297 28.81 7.47 5.75
CA ASP A 297 29.05 8.92 5.91
C ASP A 297 29.93 9.52 4.82
N LYS A 298 30.77 8.72 4.14
CA LYS A 298 31.73 9.24 3.14
C LYS A 298 31.32 8.93 1.71
N ASP A 299 30.67 7.79 1.50
CA ASP A 299 30.35 7.33 0.14
C ASP A 299 28.86 7.50 -0.14
N ILE A 300 27.99 6.92 0.70
CA ILE A 300 26.56 6.91 0.43
C ILE A 300 25.94 8.30 0.62
N SER A 301 26.26 8.99 1.71
CA SER A 301 25.72 10.33 1.97
C SER A 301 26.20 11.37 0.97
N VAL A 302 27.44 11.28 0.51
CA VAL A 302 28.00 12.20 -0.51
C VAL A 302 27.29 12.00 -1.84
N ALA A 303 27.10 10.75 -2.28
CA ALA A 303 26.38 10.46 -3.51
C ALA A 303 24.91 10.92 -3.45
N LEU A 304 24.27 10.80 -2.28
CA LEU A 304 22.90 11.32 -2.05
C LEU A 304 22.87 12.84 -2.10
N ASP A 305 23.83 13.53 -1.48
CA ASP A 305 23.91 15.00 -1.52
C ASP A 305 24.11 15.52 -2.94
N GLU A 306 25.02 14.93 -3.70
CA GLU A 306 25.24 15.28 -5.11
C GLU A 306 24.00 15.03 -5.97
N PHE A 307 23.30 13.90 -5.74
CA PHE A 307 22.08 13.59 -6.47
C PHE A 307 20.96 14.59 -6.16
N ILE A 308 20.78 14.95 -4.88
CA ILE A 308 19.77 15.93 -4.44
C ILE A 308 20.06 17.31 -5.04
N GLU A 309 21.30 17.78 -4.92
CA GLU A 309 21.68 19.11 -5.41
C GLU A 309 21.56 19.23 -6.92
N LYS A 310 21.92 18.19 -7.65
CA LYS A 310 21.86 18.17 -9.12
C LYS A 310 20.43 18.07 -9.66
N ASN A 311 19.52 17.40 -8.92
CA ASN A 311 18.26 16.93 -9.51
C ASN A 311 17.02 17.48 -8.85
N ILE A 312 17.10 18.10 -7.66
CA ILE A 312 15.93 18.62 -6.94
C ILE A 312 15.99 20.15 -6.91
N ASP A 313 15.27 20.76 -7.83
CA ASP A 313 15.16 22.22 -7.96
C ASP A 313 14.18 22.78 -6.91
N PHE A 314 14.34 24.07 -6.55
CA PHE A 314 13.50 24.74 -5.53
C PHE A 314 12.10 25.07 -6.04
N ASP A 315 11.93 25.27 -7.32
CA ASP A 315 10.72 25.74 -7.97
C ASP A 315 9.91 24.64 -8.66
N LYS A 316 10.42 23.39 -8.63
CA LYS A 316 9.80 22.23 -9.27
C LYS A 316 9.29 21.23 -8.22
N GLN A 317 8.16 20.60 -8.53
CA GLN A 317 7.70 19.45 -7.75
C GLN A 317 8.48 18.20 -8.15
N CYS A 318 9.03 17.51 -7.17
CA CYS A 318 9.73 16.25 -7.35
C CYS A 318 8.98 15.12 -6.65
N TYR A 319 8.76 14.02 -7.36
CA TYR A 319 8.30 12.77 -6.78
C TYR A 319 9.49 11.82 -6.68
N ILE A 320 9.70 11.25 -5.50
CA ILE A 320 10.83 10.36 -5.25
C ILE A 320 10.36 8.99 -4.79
N GLN A 321 10.80 7.95 -5.48
CA GLN A 321 10.55 6.57 -5.14
C GLN A 321 11.79 5.95 -4.50
N PHE A 322 11.57 5.17 -3.44
CA PHE A 322 12.65 4.48 -2.74
C PHE A 322 12.48 2.96 -2.87
N GLN A 323 13.48 2.32 -3.46
CA GLN A 323 13.77 0.91 -3.29
C GLN A 323 15.08 0.81 -2.50
N ALA A 324 15.06 1.35 -1.29
CA ALA A 324 16.27 1.62 -0.53
C ALA A 324 16.10 1.35 0.96
N LYS A 325 17.21 1.32 1.66
CA LYS A 325 17.31 1.21 3.10
C LYS A 325 16.63 2.39 3.81
N TYR A 326 16.14 2.18 5.02
CA TYR A 326 15.44 3.20 5.82
C TYR A 326 16.29 4.44 6.10
N SER A 327 17.59 4.24 6.38
CA SER A 327 18.51 5.33 6.65
C SER A 327 18.73 6.22 5.42
N ILE A 328 18.72 5.67 4.22
CA ILE A 328 18.77 6.41 2.96
C ILE A 328 17.55 7.30 2.81
N ALA A 329 16.35 6.73 2.93
CA ALA A 329 15.11 7.49 2.81
C ALA A 329 15.01 8.60 3.88
N PHE A 330 15.36 8.29 5.11
CA PHE A 330 15.42 9.27 6.20
C PHE A 330 16.40 10.40 5.90
N TYR A 331 17.60 10.08 5.42
CA TYR A 331 18.62 11.07 5.06
C TYR A 331 18.17 12.02 3.96
N VAL A 332 17.60 11.48 2.88
CA VAL A 332 17.04 12.29 1.79
C VAL A 332 15.92 13.19 2.32
N GLY A 333 15.03 12.67 3.17
CA GLY A 333 13.99 13.45 3.83
C GLY A 333 14.55 14.63 4.64
N LYS A 334 15.62 14.40 5.42
CA LYS A 334 16.32 15.48 6.17
C LYS A 334 16.90 16.54 5.26
N LYS A 335 17.50 16.15 4.14
CA LYS A 335 18.14 17.07 3.18
C LYS A 335 17.12 17.84 2.33
N THR A 336 15.92 17.32 2.18
CA THR A 336 14.83 17.94 1.43
C THR A 336 13.69 18.43 2.34
N GLY A 337 13.97 18.63 3.63
CA GLY A 337 12.99 19.03 4.64
C GLY A 337 12.30 20.36 4.31
N SER A 338 11.16 20.60 4.97
CA SER A 338 10.27 21.73 4.72
C SER A 338 10.96 23.11 4.76
N ASN A 339 12.05 23.22 5.51
CA ASN A 339 12.82 24.47 5.63
C ASN A 339 13.76 24.74 4.45
N THR A 340 13.88 23.81 3.50
CA THR A 340 14.79 23.94 2.35
C THR A 340 14.14 24.63 1.14
N GLY A 341 12.82 24.82 1.15
CA GLY A 341 12.06 25.35 0.01
C GLY A 341 11.87 24.35 -1.14
N ARG A 342 12.34 23.11 -0.99
CA ARG A 342 12.18 22.03 -1.97
C ARG A 342 10.83 21.35 -1.79
N HIS A 343 10.15 21.05 -2.90
CA HIS A 343 8.85 20.38 -2.92
C HIS A 343 9.02 18.91 -3.35
N VAL A 344 9.35 18.05 -2.38
CA VAL A 344 9.62 16.63 -2.63
C VAL A 344 8.58 15.77 -1.93
N PHE A 345 7.97 14.86 -2.68
CA PHE A 345 6.92 13.95 -2.22
C PHE A 345 7.35 12.50 -2.44
N PRO A 346 7.31 11.64 -1.42
CA PRO A 346 7.67 10.24 -1.60
C PRO A 346 6.56 9.49 -2.30
N ILE A 347 6.96 8.53 -3.14
CA ILE A 347 6.08 7.57 -3.78
C ILE A 347 6.12 6.29 -2.97
N GLN A 348 4.96 5.88 -2.44
CA GLN A 348 4.79 4.60 -1.77
C GLN A 348 4.33 3.55 -2.77
N SER A 349 5.15 2.53 -2.99
CA SER A 349 4.77 1.35 -3.75
C SER A 349 4.28 0.26 -2.82
N THR A 350 3.15 -0.34 -3.15
CA THR A 350 2.64 -1.57 -2.59
C THR A 350 2.62 -2.62 -3.69
N ILE A 351 2.28 -3.87 -3.37
CA ILE A 351 2.12 -4.94 -4.37
C ILE A 351 1.05 -4.59 -5.40
N GLU A 352 0.08 -3.76 -5.01
CA GLU A 352 -1.09 -3.45 -5.82
C GLU A 352 -1.03 -2.05 -6.44
N ASP A 353 -0.21 -1.15 -5.89
CA ASP A 353 -0.34 0.26 -6.21
C ASP A 353 0.92 1.08 -5.95
N THR A 354 0.99 2.20 -6.65
CA THR A 354 2.02 3.22 -6.46
C THR A 354 1.33 4.57 -6.24
N ILE A 355 1.43 5.10 -5.01
CA ILE A 355 0.71 6.30 -4.57
C ILE A 355 1.73 7.34 -4.12
N SER A 356 1.54 8.61 -4.50
CA SER A 356 2.31 9.71 -3.91
C SER A 356 1.79 10.04 -2.51
N TRP A 357 2.69 10.14 -1.55
CA TRP A 357 2.36 10.54 -0.18
C TRP A 357 2.59 12.03 0.02
N LYS A 358 1.69 12.81 -0.57
CA LYS A 358 1.67 14.26 -0.38
C LYS A 358 0.97 14.59 0.95
N VAL A 359 1.54 15.55 1.69
CA VAL A 359 0.94 16.02 2.94
C VAL A 359 -0.01 17.17 2.63
N ASP A 360 -1.27 17.02 2.97
CA ASP A 360 -2.24 18.11 2.98
C ASP A 360 -2.30 18.73 4.38
N PHE A 361 -1.74 19.93 4.53
CA PHE A 361 -1.73 20.65 5.79
C PHE A 361 -3.09 21.28 6.15
N GLY A 362 -4.04 21.29 5.22
CA GLY A 362 -5.42 21.76 5.42
C GLY A 362 -6.39 20.64 5.78
N ASP A 363 -5.95 19.38 5.77
CA ASP A 363 -6.78 18.24 6.12
C ASP A 363 -6.95 18.12 7.64
N ASP A 364 -8.17 18.38 8.12
CA ASP A 364 -8.56 18.28 9.53
C ASP A 364 -8.95 16.86 9.95
N THR A 365 -8.79 15.86 9.09
CA THR A 365 -9.10 14.46 9.37
C THR A 365 -8.26 13.95 10.54
N LYS A 366 -8.91 13.42 11.57
CA LYS A 366 -8.23 12.81 12.72
C LYS A 366 -7.94 11.33 12.44
N TYR A 367 -6.73 11.08 12.00
CA TYR A 367 -6.26 9.71 11.81
C TYR A 367 -5.89 9.02 13.13
N PRO A 368 -5.94 7.68 13.20
CA PRO A 368 -5.57 6.92 14.40
C PRO A 368 -4.05 6.93 14.61
N LEU A 369 -3.55 7.67 15.59
CA LEU A 369 -2.10 7.90 15.77
C LEU A 369 -1.37 6.80 16.54
N GLY A 370 -2.06 5.94 17.30
CA GLY A 370 -1.40 4.98 18.19
C GLY A 370 -0.87 5.62 19.48
N SER A 371 0.15 5.03 20.09
CA SER A 371 0.73 5.50 21.37
C SER A 371 2.24 5.33 21.43
N ILE A 372 2.89 6.16 22.23
CA ILE A 372 4.26 6.00 22.66
C ILE A 372 4.28 5.59 24.14
N GLU A 373 4.98 4.52 24.44
CA GLU A 373 5.16 4.05 25.81
C GLU A 373 6.65 4.17 26.20
N PRO A 374 6.98 4.90 27.27
CA PRO A 374 8.30 4.80 27.86
C PRO A 374 8.42 3.44 28.56
N LYS A 375 9.36 2.61 28.14
CA LYS A 375 9.63 1.29 28.72
C LYS A 375 11.00 1.30 29.40
N GLY A 376 10.99 1.39 30.70
CA GLY A 376 12.19 1.29 31.55
C GLY A 376 12.98 2.61 31.63
N GLU A 377 13.44 2.91 32.83
CA GLU A 377 14.44 3.95 33.11
C GLU A 377 15.72 3.26 33.55
N GLY A 378 16.66 3.14 32.64
CA GLY A 378 18.04 2.81 32.94
C GLY A 378 18.87 4.09 33.14
N ASN A 379 20.04 3.96 33.69
CA ASN A 379 21.00 5.06 33.84
C ASN A 379 22.04 5.10 32.72
N GLY A 380 21.92 4.23 31.75
CA GLY A 380 22.86 4.10 30.64
C GLY A 380 22.85 5.29 29.67
N ASP A 381 23.82 5.28 28.79
CA ASP A 381 24.01 6.39 27.83
C ASP A 381 23.32 6.20 26.50
N ILE A 382 22.68 5.05 26.26
CA ILE A 382 22.05 4.70 24.98
C ILE A 382 20.52 4.87 25.09
N ASP A 383 19.98 5.85 24.39
CA ASP A 383 18.53 6.04 24.27
C ASP A 383 18.01 5.37 22.98
N ILE A 384 16.85 4.69 23.06
CA ILE A 384 16.29 3.91 21.96
C ILE A 384 14.87 4.37 21.65
N LEU A 385 14.56 4.44 20.35
CA LEU A 385 13.21 4.59 19.82
C LEU A 385 12.88 3.39 18.92
N ILE A 386 11.82 2.67 19.24
CA ILE A 386 11.29 1.56 18.44
C ILE A 386 10.00 2.00 17.79
N LEU A 387 9.87 1.83 16.48
CA LEU A 387 8.68 2.17 15.70
C LEU A 387 8.02 0.91 15.13
N ASN A 388 6.93 0.47 15.79
CA ASN A 388 6.11 -0.66 15.37
C ASN A 388 4.96 -0.16 14.48
N ILE A 389 5.14 -0.15 13.16
CA ILE A 389 4.12 0.30 12.20
C ILE A 389 3.62 -0.88 11.37
N THR A 390 4.49 -1.55 10.62
CA THR A 390 4.10 -2.68 9.78
C THR A 390 4.15 -4.04 10.51
N ARG A 391 4.99 -4.15 11.52
CA ARG A 391 5.10 -5.33 12.40
C ARG A 391 5.67 -4.94 13.75
N PHE A 392 5.47 -5.79 14.75
CA PHE A 392 6.14 -5.69 16.03
C PHE A 392 7.59 -6.18 15.91
N ILE A 393 8.55 -5.34 16.36
CA ILE A 393 9.99 -5.65 16.28
C ILE A 393 10.69 -5.63 17.64
N GLU A 394 9.97 -5.39 18.72
CA GLU A 394 10.56 -5.27 20.07
C GLU A 394 11.40 -6.49 20.47
N LYS A 395 10.94 -7.69 20.10
CA LYS A 395 11.69 -8.93 20.41
C LYS A 395 13.04 -8.94 19.70
N ASP A 396 13.05 -8.65 18.40
CA ASP A 396 14.28 -8.65 17.60
C ASP A 396 15.25 -7.56 18.09
N VAL A 397 14.72 -6.40 18.50
CA VAL A 397 15.53 -5.30 19.06
C VAL A 397 16.11 -5.68 20.43
N ASN A 398 15.35 -6.38 21.28
CA ASN A 398 15.87 -6.85 22.58
C ASN A 398 17.03 -7.83 22.39
N GLU A 399 16.89 -8.79 21.49
CA GLU A 399 17.95 -9.75 21.16
C GLU A 399 19.21 -9.02 20.68
N TYR A 400 19.05 -7.95 19.89
CA TYR A 400 20.16 -7.12 19.42
C TYR A 400 20.81 -6.33 20.57
N ILE A 401 20.03 -5.72 21.47
CA ILE A 401 20.53 -4.98 22.63
C ILE A 401 21.35 -5.90 23.55
N GLU A 402 20.84 -7.09 23.84
CA GLU A 402 21.52 -8.11 24.64
C GLU A 402 22.85 -8.55 24.00
N TYR A 403 22.82 -8.81 22.69
CA TYR A 403 24.02 -9.18 21.93
C TYR A 403 25.10 -8.07 21.97
N MET A 404 24.69 -6.80 21.87
CA MET A 404 25.58 -5.65 21.87
C MET A 404 26.03 -5.25 23.27
N GLU A 405 25.50 -5.91 24.33
CA GLU A 405 25.77 -5.60 25.75
C GLU A 405 25.51 -4.11 26.04
N TRP A 406 24.47 -3.51 25.47
CA TRP A 406 24.21 -2.10 25.63
C TRP A 406 23.65 -1.73 26.99
N ASP A 407 24.25 -0.72 27.61
CA ASP A 407 23.71 -0.07 28.80
C ASP A 407 22.68 0.98 28.40
N ILE A 408 21.39 0.61 28.55
CA ILE A 408 20.25 1.39 28.07
C ILE A 408 19.89 2.49 29.07
N GLY A 409 19.75 3.71 28.56
CA GLY A 409 19.18 4.84 29.27
C GLY A 409 17.65 4.83 29.17
N LYS A 410 17.09 5.55 28.21
CA LYS A 410 15.64 5.58 27.99
C LYS A 410 15.25 4.79 26.76
N ARG A 411 14.10 4.14 26.86
CA ARG A 411 13.50 3.39 25.78
C ARG A 411 12.09 3.87 25.53
N TYR A 412 11.82 4.22 24.30
CA TYR A 412 10.52 4.65 23.80
C TYR A 412 10.02 3.65 22.77
N VAL A 413 8.79 3.18 22.93
CA VAL A 413 8.17 2.28 21.98
C VAL A 413 6.91 2.93 21.42
N TYR A 414 6.97 3.33 20.17
CA TYR A 414 5.80 3.78 19.44
C TYR A 414 5.12 2.59 18.76
N THR A 415 3.83 2.46 18.96
CA THR A 415 3.01 1.46 18.29
C THR A 415 1.81 2.15 17.66
N VAL A 416 1.69 2.03 16.33
CA VAL A 416 0.50 2.53 15.62
C VAL A 416 -0.74 1.74 16.08
N LYS A 417 -1.92 2.34 16.00
CA LYS A 417 -3.15 1.73 16.52
C LYS A 417 -3.40 0.32 15.97
N ASP A 418 -3.24 0.14 14.66
CA ASP A 418 -3.48 -1.12 13.95
C ASP A 418 -2.20 -1.50 13.17
N VAL A 419 -1.30 -2.24 13.83
CA VAL A 419 -0.01 -2.63 13.24
C VAL A 419 -0.22 -3.55 12.04
N GLY A 420 0.28 -3.15 10.86
CA GLY A 420 0.13 -3.92 9.63
C GLY A 420 0.61 -3.18 8.38
N GLN A 421 0.54 -3.83 7.23
CA GLN A 421 1.00 -3.26 5.96
C GLN A 421 0.19 -2.02 5.52
N THR A 422 -1.05 -1.90 5.99
CA THR A 422 -1.97 -0.81 5.69
C THR A 422 -2.15 0.16 6.86
N ALA A 423 -1.26 0.13 7.85
CA ALA A 423 -1.34 0.94 9.07
C ALA A 423 -1.31 2.46 8.80
N ILE A 424 -0.68 2.88 7.72
CA ILE A 424 -0.62 4.28 7.28
C ILE A 424 -1.42 4.42 5.99
N PHE A 425 -2.40 5.32 5.98
CA PHE A 425 -3.33 5.47 4.87
C PHE A 425 -2.79 6.36 3.74
N ASN A 426 -2.11 7.47 4.09
CA ASN A 426 -1.61 8.47 3.14
C ASN A 426 -0.49 9.32 3.77
N GLY A 427 -0.01 10.32 3.02
CA GLY A 427 1.04 11.23 3.47
C GLY A 427 0.63 12.09 4.66
N THR A 428 -0.62 12.54 4.72
CA THR A 428 -1.13 13.35 5.84
C THR A 428 -1.19 12.55 7.13
N HIS A 429 -1.66 11.29 7.07
CA HIS A 429 -1.63 10.39 8.22
C HIS A 429 -0.18 10.14 8.69
N ALA A 430 0.75 9.86 7.77
CA ALA A 430 2.17 9.70 8.09
C ALA A 430 2.75 10.95 8.78
N TRP A 431 2.44 12.14 8.28
CA TRP A 431 2.85 13.41 8.87
C TRP A 431 2.25 13.62 10.27
N GLN A 432 0.97 13.30 10.49
CA GLN A 432 0.35 13.37 11.82
C GLN A 432 1.04 12.43 12.81
N ILE A 433 1.41 11.23 12.39
CA ILE A 433 2.21 10.29 13.22
C ILE A 433 3.58 10.91 13.56
N VAL A 434 4.27 11.49 12.58
CA VAL A 434 5.57 12.15 12.81
C VAL A 434 5.44 13.29 13.81
N ASN A 435 4.41 14.13 13.68
CA ASN A 435 4.15 15.23 14.62
C ASN A 435 3.81 14.72 16.02
N TYR A 436 3.07 13.61 16.13
CA TYR A 436 2.81 12.97 17.40
C TYR A 436 4.12 12.49 18.05
N ILE A 437 4.97 11.79 17.31
CA ILE A 437 6.29 11.35 17.76
C ILE A 437 7.15 12.55 18.20
N ASN A 438 7.19 13.61 17.40
CA ASN A 438 7.93 14.84 17.75
C ASN A 438 7.50 15.39 19.10
N ARG A 439 6.19 15.56 19.32
CA ARG A 439 5.64 16.11 20.55
C ARG A 439 6.00 15.26 21.76
N GLU A 440 5.88 13.95 21.66
CA GLU A 440 6.24 13.04 22.74
C GLU A 440 7.76 13.06 23.02
N MET A 441 8.58 13.13 21.98
CA MET A 441 10.04 13.21 22.11
C MET A 441 10.55 14.59 22.55
N GLU A 442 9.74 15.65 22.43
CA GLU A 442 10.04 16.98 22.98
C GLU A 442 10.09 17.00 24.52
N SER A 443 9.41 16.07 25.18
CA SER A 443 9.46 15.90 26.64
C SER A 443 10.84 15.48 27.17
N ARG A 444 11.75 15.02 26.30
CA ARG A 444 13.12 14.66 26.64
C ARG A 444 13.88 15.88 27.21
N SER A 445 14.62 15.67 28.30
CA SER A 445 15.47 16.70 28.90
C SER A 445 16.56 17.19 27.93
N GLY A 446 17.13 18.38 28.20
CA GLY A 446 18.23 18.90 27.39
C GLY A 446 19.48 18.00 27.38
N LYS A 447 19.70 17.20 28.41
CA LYS A 447 20.79 16.20 28.46
C LYS A 447 20.49 15.04 27.50
N GLU A 448 19.25 14.53 27.49
CA GLU A 448 18.81 13.42 26.63
C GLU A 448 18.77 13.83 25.14
N LYS A 449 18.37 15.06 24.85
CA LYS A 449 18.38 15.59 23.46
C LYS A 449 19.78 15.69 22.85
N ARG A 450 20.82 15.70 23.66
CA ARG A 450 22.22 15.69 23.19
C ARG A 450 22.77 14.30 22.90
N LYS A 451 22.14 13.26 23.49
CA LYS A 451 22.49 11.85 23.18
C LYS A 451 22.04 11.47 21.77
N THR A 452 22.72 10.52 21.17
CA THR A 452 22.25 9.90 19.93
C THR A 452 21.06 9.01 20.24
N LEU A 453 19.96 9.20 19.54
CA LEU A 453 18.77 8.35 19.60
C LEU A 453 18.93 7.21 18.60
N HIS A 454 18.97 5.99 19.08
CA HIS A 454 19.07 4.78 18.29
C HIS A 454 17.68 4.34 17.85
N VAL A 455 17.39 4.39 16.54
CA VAL A 455 16.05 4.21 16.00
C VAL A 455 15.95 2.89 15.25
N PHE A 456 15.06 2.02 15.69
CA PHE A 456 14.70 0.75 15.06
C PHE A 456 13.31 0.86 14.50
N VAL A 457 13.11 0.42 13.26
CA VAL A 457 11.87 0.71 12.52
C VAL A 457 11.36 -0.52 11.78
N SER A 458 10.04 -0.67 11.80
CA SER A 458 9.30 -1.48 10.84
C SER A 458 8.16 -0.63 10.28
N ALA A 459 8.38 -0.03 9.10
CA ALA A 459 7.46 0.92 8.48
C ALA A 459 7.57 0.87 6.94
N PRO A 460 6.64 1.49 6.19
CA PRO A 460 6.86 1.80 4.79
C PRO A 460 8.07 2.73 4.61
N VAL A 461 8.85 2.54 3.55
CA VAL A 461 10.05 3.36 3.29
C VAL A 461 9.70 4.85 3.11
N SER A 462 8.54 5.14 2.52
CA SER A 462 8.02 6.51 2.37
C SER A 462 7.74 7.19 3.71
N PHE A 463 7.34 6.43 4.74
CA PHE A 463 7.23 6.96 6.09
C PHE A 463 8.59 7.42 6.63
N MET A 464 9.66 6.68 6.35
CA MET A 464 11.00 7.06 6.77
C MET A 464 11.48 8.35 6.10
N PHE A 465 11.11 8.57 4.85
CA PHE A 465 11.37 9.84 4.19
C PHE A 465 10.60 10.99 4.91
N LEU A 466 9.30 10.83 5.17
CA LEU A 466 8.52 11.85 5.88
C LEU A 466 8.98 12.04 7.33
N LEU A 467 9.41 10.97 8.01
CA LEU A 467 10.05 11.08 9.32
C LEU A 467 11.34 11.92 9.21
N GLY A 468 12.16 11.70 8.20
CA GLY A 468 13.29 12.54 7.90
C GLY A 468 12.89 13.99 7.65
N GLN A 469 11.90 14.23 6.79
CA GLN A 469 11.48 15.55 6.35
C GLN A 469 10.91 16.42 7.48
N PHE A 470 10.12 15.83 8.38
CA PHE A 470 9.35 16.56 9.39
C PHE A 470 9.77 16.32 10.85
N SER A 471 10.71 15.40 11.13
CA SER A 471 11.06 15.13 12.52
C SER A 471 12.08 16.10 13.10
N ASN A 472 11.93 16.34 14.42
CA ASN A 472 12.83 17.15 15.26
C ASN A 472 13.62 16.28 16.27
N LEU A 473 13.94 15.04 15.91
CA LEU A 473 14.52 14.04 16.81
C LEU A 473 15.96 14.38 17.28
N GLY A 474 16.61 15.34 16.67
CA GLY A 474 17.99 15.70 16.99
C GLY A 474 19.00 14.74 16.37
N ARG A 475 19.94 14.24 17.18
CA ARG A 475 20.93 13.24 16.73
C ARG A 475 20.29 11.85 16.67
N VAL A 476 20.33 11.23 15.50
CA VAL A 476 19.74 9.89 15.31
C VAL A 476 20.72 8.97 14.59
N MET A 477 20.63 7.68 14.92
CA MET A 477 21.24 6.57 14.21
C MET A 477 20.11 5.63 13.79
N ILE A 478 19.87 5.47 12.51
CA ILE A 478 18.85 4.54 11.99
C ILE A 478 19.46 3.16 11.83
N TYR A 479 18.76 2.14 12.34
CA TYR A 479 19.19 0.75 12.24
C TYR A 479 18.49 0.02 11.11
N GLU A 480 19.29 -0.69 10.30
CA GLU A 480 18.80 -1.50 9.19
C GLU A 480 18.65 -2.96 9.60
N TYR A 481 17.50 -3.54 9.23
CA TYR A 481 17.28 -4.97 9.47
C TYR A 481 18.02 -5.81 8.42
N ASP A 482 18.80 -6.78 8.91
CA ASP A 482 19.59 -7.70 8.11
C ASP A 482 19.28 -9.16 8.49
N LYS A 483 18.59 -9.88 7.62
CA LYS A 483 18.22 -11.29 7.85
C LYS A 483 19.40 -12.25 7.85
N GLU A 484 20.46 -11.89 7.13
CA GLU A 484 21.65 -12.76 6.96
C GLU A 484 22.64 -12.57 8.12
N ASN A 485 22.51 -11.48 8.84
CA ASN A 485 23.34 -11.21 10.01
C ASN A 485 22.76 -11.91 11.24
N THR A 486 23.60 -12.63 11.98
CA THR A 486 23.22 -13.26 13.27
C THR A 486 22.61 -12.27 14.25
N ASN A 487 22.98 -11.01 14.15
CA ASN A 487 22.56 -9.93 15.04
C ASN A 487 21.29 -9.20 14.56
N LYS A 488 20.76 -9.54 13.41
CA LYS A 488 19.54 -8.98 12.79
C LYS A 488 19.57 -7.50 12.45
N TYR A 489 20.44 -6.69 13.05
CA TYR A 489 20.52 -5.24 12.82
C TYR A 489 21.95 -4.77 12.57
N SER A 490 22.09 -3.71 11.80
CA SER A 490 23.33 -2.98 11.59
C SER A 490 23.05 -1.47 11.56
N PRO A 491 24.01 -0.62 12.02
CA PRO A 491 23.86 0.83 11.92
C PRO A 491 23.90 1.28 10.46
N GLY A 492 22.97 2.17 10.09
CA GLY A 492 22.94 2.86 8.81
C GLY A 492 23.53 4.28 8.89
N ILE A 493 22.95 5.22 8.13
CA ILE A 493 23.39 6.63 8.14
C ILE A 493 23.01 7.30 9.46
N SER A 494 23.96 8.00 10.09
CA SER A 494 23.68 8.88 11.22
C SER A 494 23.29 10.29 10.76
N PHE A 495 22.46 10.99 11.55
CA PHE A 495 22.16 12.38 11.28
C PHE A 495 22.21 13.21 12.58
N PRO A 496 22.88 14.39 12.63
CA PRO A 496 23.83 14.84 11.63
C PRO A 496 24.99 13.85 11.47
N ILE A 497 25.63 13.87 10.29
CA ILE A 497 26.79 13.02 10.06
C ILE A 497 27.86 13.37 11.08
N VAL A 498 28.33 12.37 11.82
CA VAL A 498 29.45 12.52 12.75
C VAL A 498 30.71 12.45 11.92
N LYS A 499 31.36 13.61 11.74
CA LYS A 499 32.64 13.71 11.03
C LYS A 499 33.78 13.12 11.87
#